data_95d541943411c8c6c45fb3d713140aa2
#
_entry.id   95d541943411c8c6c45fb3d713140aa2
#
_cell.length_a   1.000
_cell.length_b   1.000
_cell.length_c   1.000
_cell.angle_alpha   90.00
_cell.angle_beta   90.00
_cell.angle_gamma   90.00
#
_symmetry.space_group_name_H-M   'P 1'
#
loop_
_entity.id
_entity.type
_entity.pdbx_description
1 polymer ?
#
loop_
_entity_poly.entity_id
_entity_poly.type
_entity_poly.pdbx_seq_one_letter_code
_entity_poly.pdbx_strand_id
1 'polypeptide(L)'
;MSSLSELSQHFARLKEISGIMTAMKSLSLVETRKLARFIGHQRRMLANIEAAAADFLSFHPVEQASGQQPTILLLIGSERGFCGNFNERILATLPRGEPAPLLVVLGHRLQAKLEGHPGVIARLDGPTVTEDIPTVLSRLMDALHTASRQLASDGATLSSLAHEAEGGPVLKHLLPLAPQAAPPLTHPPCLQLLPEAFFAELLDQYLLAALYGLLYESLAAENRQRLAHMEHALDRLDETLVHLVIKRNALRQEKIVEEIEVILSSEQAMQHGA
;
A
#
# COMPACT_ATOMS: atom_id res chain seq x y z
N MET A 1 0.66 42.57 -6.06
CA MET A 1 0.10 42.10 -7.36
C MET A 1 1.13 41.16 -7.98
N SER A 2 0.76 39.95 -8.33
CA SER A 2 1.69 39.02 -8.98
C SER A 2 2.03 39.52 -10.36
N SER A 3 3.30 39.58 -10.70
CA SER A 3 3.75 40.02 -12.03
C SER A 3 3.32 38.98 -13.09
N LEU A 4 3.13 39.40 -14.34
CA LEU A 4 2.82 38.50 -15.47
C LEU A 4 3.88 37.39 -15.60
N SER A 5 5.12 37.68 -15.27
CA SER A 5 6.24 36.75 -15.24
C SER A 5 6.07 35.68 -14.17
N GLU A 6 5.70 36.03 -12.93
CA GLU A 6 5.46 35.09 -11.84
C GLU A 6 4.30 34.14 -12.15
N LEU A 7 3.23 34.68 -12.75
CA LEU A 7 2.07 33.89 -13.14
C LEU A 7 2.43 32.87 -14.23
N SER A 8 3.26 33.29 -15.20
CA SER A 8 3.74 32.40 -16.27
C SER A 8 4.65 31.30 -15.75
N GLN A 9 5.54 31.62 -14.80
CA GLN A 9 6.38 30.64 -14.14
C GLN A 9 5.56 29.65 -13.30
N HIS A 10 4.55 30.15 -12.57
CA HIS A 10 3.66 29.30 -11.79
C HIS A 10 2.87 28.33 -12.68
N PHE A 11 2.33 28.82 -13.79
CA PHE A 11 1.65 28.01 -14.80
C PHE A 11 2.57 26.89 -15.36
N ALA A 12 3.81 27.23 -15.71
CA ALA A 12 4.78 26.28 -16.25
C ALA A 12 5.09 25.17 -15.22
N ARG A 13 5.30 25.51 -13.95
CA ARG A 13 5.54 24.54 -12.86
C ARG A 13 4.35 23.60 -12.66
N LEU A 14 3.13 24.14 -12.64
CA LEU A 14 1.93 23.32 -12.48
C LEU A 14 1.73 22.36 -13.66
N LYS A 15 2.04 22.81 -14.87
CA LYS A 15 1.99 21.96 -16.07
C LYS A 15 3.02 20.83 -16.03
N GLU A 16 4.21 21.08 -15.51
CA GLU A 16 5.23 20.04 -15.28
C GLU A 16 4.75 19.01 -14.25
N ILE A 17 4.20 19.47 -13.12
CA ILE A 17 3.61 18.59 -12.08
C ILE A 17 2.49 17.75 -12.67
N SER A 18 1.61 18.32 -13.51
CA SER A 18 0.55 17.57 -14.19
C SER A 18 1.12 16.44 -15.05
N GLY A 19 2.21 16.70 -15.79
CA GLY A 19 2.90 15.67 -16.58
C GLY A 19 3.43 14.51 -15.72
N ILE A 20 4.07 14.82 -14.60
CA ILE A 20 4.58 13.81 -13.64
C ILE A 20 3.42 12.99 -13.05
N MET A 21 2.35 13.64 -12.61
CA MET A 21 1.19 12.96 -12.04
C MET A 21 0.48 12.06 -13.05
N THR A 22 0.38 12.49 -14.32
CA THR A 22 -0.16 11.67 -15.41
C THR A 22 0.68 10.41 -15.65
N ALA A 23 2.01 10.53 -15.62
CA ALA A 23 2.90 9.38 -15.73
C ALA A 23 2.73 8.42 -14.54
N MET A 24 2.66 8.93 -13.30
CA MET A 24 2.43 8.11 -12.11
C MET A 24 1.07 7.39 -12.13
N LYS A 25 0.01 8.08 -12.60
CA LYS A 25 -1.32 7.49 -12.83
C LYS A 25 -1.23 6.32 -13.79
N SER A 26 -0.56 6.51 -14.93
CA SER A 26 -0.41 5.48 -15.95
C SER A 26 0.36 4.25 -15.43
N LEU A 27 1.45 4.46 -14.70
CA LEU A 27 2.21 3.37 -14.08
C LEU A 27 1.37 2.60 -13.07
N SER A 28 0.63 3.30 -12.20
CA SER A 28 -0.24 2.65 -11.21
C SER A 28 -1.35 1.82 -11.87
N LEU A 29 -1.90 2.28 -13.01
CA LEU A 29 -2.90 1.53 -13.77
C LEU A 29 -2.30 0.25 -14.37
N VAL A 30 -1.10 0.31 -14.93
CA VAL A 30 -0.41 -0.86 -15.50
C VAL A 30 -0.12 -1.89 -14.40
N GLU A 31 0.43 -1.46 -13.26
CA GLU A 31 0.70 -2.35 -12.13
C GLU A 31 -0.58 -2.97 -11.57
N THR A 32 -1.66 -2.21 -11.41
CA THR A 32 -2.95 -2.73 -10.94
C THR A 32 -3.48 -3.85 -11.86
N ARG A 33 -3.41 -3.66 -13.18
CA ARG A 33 -3.84 -4.68 -14.16
C ARG A 33 -2.97 -5.94 -14.11
N LYS A 34 -1.67 -5.78 -13.92
CA LYS A 34 -0.71 -6.88 -13.80
C LYS A 34 -0.98 -7.68 -12.52
N LEU A 35 -1.11 -7.01 -11.37
CA LEU A 35 -1.39 -7.62 -10.09
C LEU A 35 -2.71 -8.40 -10.07
N ALA A 36 -3.75 -7.92 -10.75
CA ALA A 36 -5.04 -8.61 -10.82
C ALA A 36 -4.93 -10.05 -11.34
N ARG A 37 -4.01 -10.31 -12.27
CA ARG A 37 -3.76 -11.66 -12.79
C ARG A 37 -3.10 -12.55 -11.74
N PHE A 38 -2.11 -12.04 -11.02
CA PHE A 38 -1.41 -12.80 -9.98
C PHE A 38 -2.31 -13.10 -8.77
N ILE A 39 -3.12 -12.15 -8.32
CA ILE A 39 -4.03 -12.33 -7.18
C ILE A 39 -4.98 -13.50 -7.42
N GLY A 40 -5.57 -13.62 -8.62
CA GLY A 40 -6.47 -14.72 -8.93
C GLY A 40 -5.82 -16.10 -8.87
N HIS A 41 -4.56 -16.22 -9.31
CA HIS A 41 -3.79 -17.46 -9.19
C HIS A 41 -3.40 -17.75 -7.74
N GLN A 42 -2.97 -16.74 -7.03
CA GLN A 42 -2.52 -16.87 -5.66
C GLN A 42 -3.65 -17.29 -4.70
N ARG A 43 -4.84 -16.71 -4.86
CA ARG A 43 -6.03 -17.09 -4.09
C ARG A 43 -6.39 -18.56 -4.30
N ARG A 44 -6.32 -19.07 -5.53
CA ARG A 44 -6.58 -20.50 -5.83
C ARG A 44 -5.52 -21.41 -5.21
N MET A 45 -4.25 -21.02 -5.29
CA MET A 45 -3.15 -21.76 -4.69
C MET A 45 -3.33 -21.84 -3.16
N LEU A 46 -3.60 -20.71 -2.51
CA LEU A 46 -3.82 -20.67 -1.07
C LEU A 46 -5.04 -21.53 -0.66
N ALA A 47 -6.16 -21.42 -1.37
CA ALA A 47 -7.35 -22.23 -1.11
C ALA A 47 -7.09 -23.74 -1.22
N ASN A 48 -6.26 -24.18 -2.18
CA ASN A 48 -5.87 -25.60 -2.29
C ASN A 48 -5.00 -26.06 -1.11
N ILE A 49 -4.08 -25.21 -0.64
CA ILE A 49 -3.25 -25.52 0.53
C ILE A 49 -4.12 -25.56 1.79
N GLU A 50 -5.03 -24.61 1.96
CA GLU A 50 -5.98 -24.58 3.08
C GLU A 50 -6.90 -25.82 3.09
N ALA A 51 -7.38 -26.25 1.93
CA ALA A 51 -8.16 -27.47 1.81
C ALA A 51 -7.33 -28.71 2.21
N ALA A 52 -6.10 -28.83 1.72
CA ALA A 52 -5.21 -29.93 2.09
C ALA A 52 -4.87 -29.92 3.60
N ALA A 53 -4.72 -28.73 4.19
CA ALA A 53 -4.50 -28.56 5.61
C ALA A 53 -5.74 -28.98 6.43
N ALA A 54 -6.94 -28.62 6.00
CA ALA A 54 -8.18 -28.99 6.65
C ALA A 54 -8.38 -30.50 6.60
N ASP A 55 -8.13 -31.16 5.47
CA ASP A 55 -8.17 -32.59 5.30
C ASP A 55 -7.18 -33.30 6.23
N PHE A 56 -5.95 -32.84 6.30
CA PHE A 56 -4.91 -33.37 7.19
C PHE A 56 -5.31 -33.24 8.66
N LEU A 57 -5.69 -32.04 9.10
CA LEU A 57 -6.02 -31.72 10.50
C LEU A 57 -7.28 -32.48 11.00
N SER A 58 -8.14 -32.92 10.09
CA SER A 58 -9.31 -33.73 10.46
C SER A 58 -8.93 -35.12 11.01
N PHE A 59 -7.77 -35.67 10.60
CA PHE A 59 -7.27 -36.97 11.07
C PHE A 59 -6.06 -36.85 12.02
N HIS A 60 -5.35 -35.73 11.96
CA HIS A 60 -4.17 -35.45 12.78
C HIS A 60 -4.36 -34.11 13.51
N PRO A 61 -5.24 -34.06 14.52
CA PRO A 61 -5.45 -32.82 15.27
C PRO A 61 -4.18 -32.39 15.98
N VAL A 62 -3.81 -31.14 15.80
CA VAL A 62 -2.67 -30.53 16.50
C VAL A 62 -3.20 -29.84 17.75
N GLU A 63 -2.64 -30.20 18.90
CA GLU A 63 -2.97 -29.51 20.16
C GLU A 63 -2.52 -28.06 20.07
N GLN A 64 -3.47 -27.15 20.15
CA GLN A 64 -3.15 -25.74 20.26
C GLN A 64 -2.66 -25.46 21.68
N ALA A 65 -1.50 -24.82 21.80
CA ALA A 65 -0.96 -24.44 23.10
C ALA A 65 -1.98 -23.58 23.87
N SER A 66 -2.37 -24.07 25.02
CA SER A 66 -3.33 -23.42 25.91
C SER A 66 -2.63 -22.29 26.65
N GLY A 67 -2.99 -21.03 26.42
CA GLY A 67 -2.45 -19.89 27.12
C GLY A 67 -2.40 -18.62 26.26
N GLN A 68 -2.09 -17.52 26.92
CA GLN A 68 -1.92 -16.22 26.27
C GLN A 68 -0.56 -16.17 25.56
N GLN A 69 -0.57 -16.43 24.26
CA GLN A 69 0.65 -16.47 23.47
C GLN A 69 1.03 -15.08 22.97
N PRO A 70 2.33 -14.77 22.89
CA PRO A 70 2.78 -13.53 22.31
C PRO A 70 2.37 -13.45 20.83
N THR A 71 1.81 -12.31 20.45
CA THR A 71 1.31 -12.08 19.09
C THR A 71 2.30 -11.25 18.30
N ILE A 72 2.72 -11.75 17.14
CA ILE A 72 3.41 -10.98 16.11
C ILE A 72 2.35 -10.45 15.16
N LEU A 73 2.33 -9.14 14.97
CA LEU A 73 1.43 -8.48 14.02
C LEU A 73 2.23 -7.88 12.87
N LEU A 74 2.04 -8.45 11.68
CA LEU A 74 2.58 -7.93 10.44
C LEU A 74 1.70 -6.79 9.92
N LEU A 75 2.25 -5.58 9.87
CA LEU A 75 1.60 -4.40 9.29
C LEU A 75 2.13 -4.17 7.88
N ILE A 76 1.25 -4.18 6.86
CA ILE A 76 1.64 -3.93 5.48
C ILE A 76 1.08 -2.58 5.05
N GLY A 77 1.95 -1.55 5.07
CA GLY A 77 1.65 -0.20 4.63
C GLY A 77 2.17 0.11 3.23
N SER A 78 1.99 1.35 2.79
CA SER A 78 2.49 1.80 1.50
C SER A 78 3.99 2.07 1.52
N GLU A 79 4.64 1.68 0.42
CA GLU A 79 6.04 2.02 0.18
C GLU A 79 6.16 3.45 -0.34
N ARG A 80 5.35 3.80 -1.34
CA ARG A 80 5.37 5.11 -1.99
C ARG A 80 4.25 6.01 -1.47
N GLY A 81 4.41 7.31 -1.70
CA GLY A 81 3.40 8.32 -1.38
C GLY A 81 2.24 8.38 -2.37
N PHE A 82 1.42 9.42 -2.18
CA PHE A 82 0.27 9.76 -3.04
C PHE A 82 -0.86 8.69 -3.04
N CYS A 83 -0.97 7.93 -1.98
CA CYS A 83 -2.04 6.94 -1.76
C CYS A 83 -3.09 7.41 -0.72
N GLY A 84 -3.30 8.73 -0.59
CA GLY A 84 -4.30 9.30 0.30
C GLY A 84 -4.11 8.87 1.76
N ASN A 85 -5.16 8.38 2.39
CA ASN A 85 -5.21 7.96 3.78
C ASN A 85 -4.94 6.45 4.00
N PHE A 86 -4.20 5.80 3.10
CA PHE A 86 -3.92 4.37 3.13
C PHE A 86 -3.35 3.90 4.48
N ASN A 87 -2.29 4.55 4.95
CA ASN A 87 -1.62 4.18 6.19
C ASN A 87 -2.42 4.59 7.44
N GLU A 88 -3.13 5.71 7.40
CA GLU A 88 -4.00 6.17 8.48
C GLU A 88 -5.10 5.15 8.77
N ARG A 89 -5.68 4.55 7.73
CA ARG A 89 -6.69 3.50 7.88
C ARG A 89 -6.12 2.24 8.54
N ILE A 90 -4.90 1.83 8.21
CA ILE A 90 -4.20 0.72 8.89
C ILE A 90 -4.04 1.04 10.37
N LEU A 91 -3.52 2.23 10.71
CA LEU A 91 -3.30 2.62 12.09
C LEU A 91 -4.60 2.76 12.89
N ALA A 92 -5.69 3.19 12.25
CA ALA A 92 -7.01 3.27 12.89
C ALA A 92 -7.59 1.88 13.22
N THR A 93 -7.20 0.86 12.46
CA THR A 93 -7.66 -0.54 12.65
C THR A 93 -6.73 -1.33 13.57
N LEU A 94 -5.62 -0.74 14.01
CA LEU A 94 -4.65 -1.43 14.87
C LEU A 94 -5.33 -1.90 16.17
N PRO A 95 -5.24 -3.21 16.51
CA PRO A 95 -5.85 -3.74 17.72
C PRO A 95 -5.20 -3.14 18.99
N ARG A 96 -6.04 -2.74 19.93
CA ARG A 96 -5.65 -2.15 21.22
C ARG A 96 -5.86 -3.20 22.31
N GLY A 97 -5.11 -4.29 22.26
CA GLY A 97 -5.20 -5.39 23.24
C GLY A 97 -4.02 -5.40 24.21
N GLU A 98 -4.20 -6.04 25.35
CA GLU A 98 -3.12 -6.40 26.27
C GLU A 98 -2.99 -7.94 26.30
N PRO A 99 -1.77 -8.50 26.08
CA PRO A 99 -0.52 -7.80 25.81
C PRO A 99 -0.49 -7.17 24.42
N ALA A 100 0.21 -6.02 24.30
CA ALA A 100 0.39 -5.37 23.02
C ALA A 100 1.18 -6.26 22.05
N PRO A 101 0.74 -6.38 20.78
CA PRO A 101 1.42 -7.21 19.81
C PRO A 101 2.80 -6.64 19.45
N LEU A 102 3.74 -7.52 19.12
CA LEU A 102 5.02 -7.14 18.52
C LEU A 102 4.81 -6.85 17.03
N LEU A 103 5.24 -5.68 16.60
CA LEU A 103 4.96 -5.18 15.24
C LEU A 103 6.13 -5.44 14.30
N VAL A 104 5.87 -6.11 13.21
CA VAL A 104 6.74 -6.16 12.02
C VAL A 104 6.12 -5.24 10.98
N VAL A 105 6.82 -4.17 10.59
CA VAL A 105 6.28 -3.11 9.75
C VAL A 105 6.92 -3.14 8.37
N LEU A 106 6.10 -3.34 7.35
CA LEU A 106 6.46 -3.30 5.95
C LEU A 106 5.93 -2.03 5.31
N GLY A 107 6.78 -1.32 4.55
CA GLY A 107 6.44 -0.11 3.81
C GLY A 107 6.95 1.18 4.46
N HIS A 108 7.81 1.89 3.72
CA HIS A 108 8.54 3.07 4.20
C HIS A 108 7.62 4.17 4.76
N ARG A 109 6.46 4.41 4.14
CA ARG A 109 5.52 5.45 4.58
C ARG A 109 4.81 5.10 5.89
N LEU A 110 4.55 3.83 6.13
CA LEU A 110 3.97 3.38 7.41
C LEU A 110 5.03 3.42 8.51
N GLN A 111 6.28 3.02 8.20
CA GLN A 111 7.39 3.08 9.15
C GLN A 111 7.61 4.49 9.71
N ALA A 112 7.56 5.50 8.83
CA ALA A 112 7.69 6.91 9.25
C ALA A 112 6.59 7.35 10.23
N LYS A 113 5.38 6.77 10.15
CA LYS A 113 4.28 7.06 11.10
C LYS A 113 4.41 6.31 12.42
N LEU A 114 5.18 5.24 12.46
CA LEU A 114 5.46 4.42 13.64
C LEU A 114 6.88 4.66 14.17
N GLU A 115 7.51 5.77 13.81
CA GLU A 115 8.82 6.15 14.34
C GLU A 115 8.75 6.31 15.87
N GLY A 116 9.67 5.66 16.58
CA GLY A 116 9.69 5.67 18.05
C GLY A 116 8.66 4.78 18.74
N HIS A 117 7.81 4.05 18.01
CA HIS A 117 6.85 3.14 18.64
C HIS A 117 7.56 1.92 19.27
N PRO A 118 7.40 1.68 20.60
CA PRO A 118 8.21 0.67 21.33
C PRO A 118 7.90 -0.78 20.90
N GLY A 119 6.72 -1.05 20.37
CA GLY A 119 6.31 -2.38 19.92
C GLY A 119 6.89 -2.79 18.56
N VAL A 120 7.57 -1.90 17.82
CA VAL A 120 8.13 -2.23 16.49
C VAL A 120 9.46 -2.94 16.66
N ILE A 121 9.48 -4.23 16.31
CA ILE A 121 10.68 -5.10 16.40
C ILE A 121 11.43 -5.23 15.08
N ALA A 122 10.75 -5.03 13.94
CA ALA A 122 11.37 -5.07 12.61
C ALA A 122 10.73 -4.05 11.66
N ARG A 123 11.57 -3.47 10.80
CA ARG A 123 11.19 -2.53 9.74
C ARG A 123 11.75 -3.02 8.42
N LEU A 124 10.90 -3.12 7.40
CA LEU A 124 11.23 -3.64 6.08
C LEU A 124 10.66 -2.73 5.00
N ASP A 125 11.44 -2.49 3.95
CA ASP A 125 10.92 -1.79 2.78
C ASP A 125 9.93 -2.69 2.05
N GLY A 126 8.85 -2.09 1.57
CA GLY A 126 7.81 -2.78 0.81
C GLY A 126 8.13 -2.92 -0.68
N PRO A 127 7.35 -3.71 -1.42
CA PRO A 127 7.50 -3.80 -2.87
C PRO A 127 7.03 -2.51 -3.53
N THR A 128 7.76 -2.06 -4.56
CA THR A 128 7.36 -0.91 -5.39
C THR A 128 6.68 -1.32 -6.67
N VAL A 129 7.02 -2.48 -7.18
CA VAL A 129 6.46 -3.13 -8.37
C VAL A 129 6.27 -4.63 -8.10
N THR A 130 5.54 -5.28 -8.98
CA THR A 130 5.21 -6.71 -8.86
C THR A 130 6.46 -7.59 -8.76
N GLU A 131 7.53 -7.22 -9.47
CA GLU A 131 8.80 -7.95 -9.54
C GLU A 131 9.60 -7.94 -8.24
N ASP A 132 9.36 -6.96 -7.38
CA ASP A 132 10.05 -6.84 -6.09
C ASP A 132 9.53 -7.85 -5.07
N ILE A 133 8.30 -8.35 -5.24
CA ILE A 133 7.60 -9.17 -4.24
C ILE A 133 8.40 -10.39 -3.79
N PRO A 134 9.03 -11.20 -4.66
CA PRO A 134 9.81 -12.36 -4.21
C PRO A 134 10.97 -11.97 -3.28
N THR A 135 11.67 -10.88 -3.60
CA THR A 135 12.79 -10.39 -2.79
C THR A 135 12.33 -9.85 -1.43
N VAL A 136 11.22 -9.09 -1.44
CA VAL A 136 10.62 -8.57 -0.21
C VAL A 136 10.11 -9.70 0.67
N LEU A 137 9.48 -10.72 0.08
CA LEU A 137 9.01 -11.89 0.80
C LEU A 137 10.14 -12.65 1.49
N SER A 138 11.28 -12.87 0.81
CA SER A 138 12.44 -13.52 1.43
C SER A 138 12.89 -12.78 2.69
N ARG A 139 13.04 -11.44 2.60
CA ARG A 139 13.40 -10.60 3.75
C ARG A 139 12.35 -10.64 4.86
N LEU A 140 11.07 -10.69 4.49
CA LEU A 140 9.96 -10.77 5.44
C LEU A 140 9.99 -12.10 6.18
N MET A 141 10.22 -13.22 5.49
CA MET A 141 10.35 -14.54 6.11
C MET A 141 11.51 -14.57 7.11
N ASP A 142 12.69 -14.04 6.75
CA ASP A 142 13.84 -13.95 7.64
C ASP A 142 13.55 -13.11 8.89
N ALA A 143 12.84 -11.99 8.73
CA ALA A 143 12.43 -11.13 9.84
C ALA A 143 11.42 -11.82 10.78
N LEU A 144 10.43 -12.53 10.22
CA LEU A 144 9.45 -13.28 11.00
C LEU A 144 10.09 -14.44 11.75
N HIS A 145 11.01 -15.18 11.12
CA HIS A 145 11.79 -16.22 11.78
C HIS A 145 12.63 -15.65 12.94
N THR A 146 13.27 -14.51 12.73
CA THR A 146 14.06 -13.84 13.79
C THR A 146 13.15 -13.38 14.93
N ALA A 147 12.00 -12.79 14.64
CA ALA A 147 11.03 -12.37 15.62
C ALA A 147 10.47 -13.55 16.44
N SER A 148 10.14 -14.66 15.77
CA SER A 148 9.66 -15.88 16.45
C SER A 148 10.70 -16.47 17.40
N ARG A 149 11.96 -16.50 16.98
CA ARG A 149 13.07 -16.99 17.83
C ARG A 149 13.32 -16.12 19.07
N GLN A 150 13.12 -14.82 18.96
CA GLN A 150 13.28 -13.89 20.10
C GLN A 150 12.22 -14.08 21.19
N LEU A 151 11.04 -14.59 20.81
CA LEU A 151 9.95 -14.82 21.75
C LEU A 151 10.14 -16.04 22.65
N ALA A 152 11.12 -16.91 22.37
CA ALA A 152 11.51 -18.09 23.15
C ALA A 152 10.33 -18.94 23.67
N SER A 153 9.15 -18.84 23.09
CA SER A 153 7.94 -19.56 23.48
C SER A 153 7.55 -20.58 22.41
N ASP A 154 7.17 -21.79 22.83
CA ASP A 154 6.61 -22.83 21.98
C ASP A 154 5.22 -22.46 21.43
N GLY A 155 5.18 -21.42 20.57
CA GLY A 155 3.97 -21.00 19.91
C GLY A 155 3.74 -19.48 19.99
N ALA A 156 4.18 -18.76 18.97
CA ALA A 156 3.77 -17.37 18.76
C ALA A 156 2.57 -17.36 17.79
N THR A 157 1.59 -16.49 18.05
CA THR A 157 0.54 -16.23 17.07
C THR A 157 1.01 -15.21 16.05
N LEU A 158 0.73 -15.46 14.78
CA LEU A 158 1.01 -14.53 13.68
C LEU A 158 -0.30 -14.02 13.09
N SER A 159 -0.46 -12.71 13.09
CA SER A 159 -1.57 -12.03 12.42
C SER A 159 -1.04 -11.00 11.45
N SER A 160 -1.82 -10.63 10.45
CA SER A 160 -1.49 -9.58 9.50
C SER A 160 -2.59 -8.52 9.45
N LEU A 161 -2.20 -7.27 9.32
CA LEU A 161 -3.10 -6.14 9.06
C LEU A 161 -2.65 -5.47 7.77
N ALA A 162 -3.45 -5.66 6.73
CA ALA A 162 -3.16 -5.19 5.38
C ALA A 162 -4.44 -4.80 4.66
N HIS A 163 -4.32 -3.97 3.63
CA HIS A 163 -5.43 -3.68 2.73
C HIS A 163 -5.69 -4.86 1.79
N GLU A 164 -6.93 -5.25 1.66
CA GLU A 164 -7.37 -6.10 0.56
C GLU A 164 -7.47 -5.31 -0.74
N ALA A 165 -7.29 -6.00 -1.88
CA ALA A 165 -7.29 -5.37 -3.19
C ALA A 165 -8.56 -4.56 -3.48
N GLU A 166 -9.73 -4.97 -2.98
CA GLU A 166 -11.04 -4.32 -3.22
C GLU A 166 -11.70 -3.82 -1.94
N GLY A 167 -10.94 -3.78 -0.83
CA GLY A 167 -11.49 -3.45 0.48
C GLY A 167 -10.72 -2.41 1.25
N GLY A 168 -10.98 -2.41 2.57
CA GLY A 168 -10.22 -1.69 3.56
C GLY A 168 -9.08 -2.53 4.15
N PRO A 169 -8.43 -2.02 5.23
CA PRO A 169 -7.54 -2.82 6.02
C PRO A 169 -8.31 -3.93 6.74
N VAL A 170 -7.79 -5.15 6.65
CA VAL A 170 -8.37 -6.35 7.28
C VAL A 170 -7.32 -6.99 8.15
N LEU A 171 -7.72 -7.36 9.37
CA LEU A 171 -6.92 -8.17 10.28
C LEU A 171 -7.17 -9.64 9.93
N LYS A 172 -6.12 -10.34 9.50
CA LYS A 172 -6.15 -11.80 9.22
C LYS A 172 -5.25 -12.52 10.19
N HIS A 173 -5.78 -13.59 10.77
CA HIS A 173 -4.99 -14.51 11.59
C HIS A 173 -4.33 -15.53 10.66
N LEU A 174 -3.02 -15.69 10.77
CA LEU A 174 -2.24 -16.58 9.91
C LEU A 174 -1.81 -17.85 10.66
N LEU A 175 -1.30 -17.70 11.88
CA LEU A 175 -0.84 -18.82 12.71
C LEU A 175 -1.32 -18.65 14.16
N PRO A 176 -1.68 -19.77 14.81
CA PRO A 176 -1.78 -21.13 14.31
C PRO A 176 -2.89 -21.28 13.25
N LEU A 177 -2.72 -22.27 12.37
CA LEU A 177 -3.69 -22.53 11.33
C LEU A 177 -5.01 -22.99 11.97
N ALA A 178 -6.07 -22.21 11.77
CA ALA A 178 -7.39 -22.56 12.29
C ALA A 178 -7.95 -23.77 11.52
N PRO A 179 -8.48 -24.78 12.21
CA PRO A 179 -9.16 -25.88 11.52
C PRO A 179 -10.38 -25.30 10.78
N GLN A 180 -10.35 -25.39 9.46
CA GLN A 180 -11.52 -25.07 8.65
C GLN A 180 -12.48 -26.26 8.65
N ALA A 181 -13.79 -25.98 8.63
CA ALA A 181 -14.79 -27.04 8.51
C ALA A 181 -14.67 -27.64 7.10
N ALA A 182 -13.93 -28.76 7.01
CA ALA A 182 -13.90 -29.57 5.80
C ALA A 182 -15.04 -30.59 5.83
N PRO A 183 -15.60 -30.96 4.68
CA PRO A 183 -16.52 -32.11 4.63
C PRO A 183 -15.78 -33.34 5.15
N PRO A 184 -16.42 -34.19 6.01
CA PRO A 184 -15.75 -35.34 6.60
C PRO A 184 -15.30 -36.28 5.50
N LEU A 185 -13.99 -36.48 5.38
CA LEU A 185 -13.42 -37.51 4.52
C LEU A 185 -13.66 -38.88 5.17
N THR A 186 -13.96 -39.86 4.34
CA THR A 186 -14.23 -41.25 4.81
C THR A 186 -12.93 -41.99 5.18
N HIS A 187 -11.80 -41.56 4.62
CA HIS A 187 -10.50 -42.21 4.80
C HIS A 187 -9.42 -41.18 4.98
N PRO A 188 -8.38 -41.46 5.80
CA PRO A 188 -7.25 -40.56 5.96
C PRO A 188 -6.48 -40.35 4.64
N PRO A 189 -5.93 -39.19 4.39
CA PRO A 189 -5.08 -38.96 3.24
C PRO A 189 -3.82 -39.84 3.28
N CYS A 190 -3.41 -40.36 2.13
CA CYS A 190 -2.20 -41.14 2.03
C CYS A 190 -0.97 -40.23 2.12
N LEU A 191 -0.20 -40.36 3.18
CA LEU A 191 1.01 -39.57 3.41
C LEU A 191 2.26 -40.38 3.00
N GLN A 192 3.20 -39.69 2.33
CA GLN A 192 4.53 -40.26 2.04
C GLN A 192 5.58 -39.86 3.08
N LEU A 193 5.26 -38.93 3.96
CA LEU A 193 6.09 -38.45 5.07
C LEU A 193 5.43 -38.80 6.39
N LEU A 194 6.20 -38.79 7.47
CA LEU A 194 5.65 -38.82 8.82
C LEU A 194 4.69 -37.64 9.03
N PRO A 195 3.56 -37.81 9.73
CA PRO A 195 2.58 -36.73 9.89
C PRO A 195 3.13 -35.42 10.39
N GLU A 196 4.08 -35.45 11.34
CA GLU A 196 4.73 -34.26 11.89
C GLU A 196 5.59 -33.54 10.84
N ALA A 197 6.37 -34.29 10.05
CA ALA A 197 7.19 -33.73 8.99
C ALA A 197 6.33 -33.16 7.85
N PHE A 198 5.22 -33.87 7.51
CA PHE A 198 4.27 -33.39 6.52
C PHE A 198 3.62 -32.07 6.97
N PHE A 199 3.22 -31.99 8.24
CA PHE A 199 2.59 -30.78 8.77
C PHE A 199 3.53 -29.59 8.79
N ALA A 200 4.80 -29.79 9.14
CA ALA A 200 5.80 -28.72 9.11
C ALA A 200 5.98 -28.16 7.69
N GLU A 201 6.15 -29.04 6.70
CA GLU A 201 6.25 -28.62 5.28
C GLU A 201 4.99 -27.93 4.77
N LEU A 202 3.82 -28.45 5.16
CA LEU A 202 2.52 -27.86 4.81
C LEU A 202 2.39 -26.43 5.38
N LEU A 203 2.81 -26.23 6.62
CA LEU A 203 2.78 -24.94 7.30
C LEU A 203 3.68 -23.91 6.62
N ASP A 204 4.88 -24.32 6.22
CA ASP A 204 5.82 -23.49 5.48
C ASP A 204 5.24 -23.07 4.12
N GLN A 205 4.65 -24.01 3.38
CA GLN A 205 4.00 -23.72 2.09
C GLN A 205 2.78 -22.81 2.26
N TYR A 206 1.97 -23.04 3.30
CA TYR A 206 0.83 -22.20 3.65
C TYR A 206 1.28 -20.76 3.94
N LEU A 207 2.26 -20.58 4.83
CA LEU A 207 2.75 -19.27 5.22
C LEU A 207 3.33 -18.53 4.03
N LEU A 208 4.13 -19.22 3.20
CA LEU A 208 4.68 -18.65 1.97
C LEU A 208 3.56 -18.17 1.03
N ALA A 209 2.55 -19.00 0.78
CA ALA A 209 1.43 -18.66 -0.09
C ALA A 209 0.57 -17.53 0.48
N ALA A 210 0.29 -17.53 1.78
CA ALA A 210 -0.49 -16.50 2.45
C ALA A 210 0.22 -15.13 2.39
N LEU A 211 1.53 -15.09 2.67
CA LEU A 211 2.31 -13.86 2.60
C LEU A 211 2.45 -13.33 1.17
N TYR A 212 2.62 -14.21 0.16
CA TYR A 212 2.56 -13.80 -1.24
C TYR A 212 1.22 -13.14 -1.56
N GLY A 213 0.11 -13.77 -1.17
CA GLY A 213 -1.24 -13.23 -1.37
C GLY A 213 -1.41 -11.84 -0.74
N LEU A 214 -0.97 -11.68 0.51
CA LEU A 214 -1.03 -10.41 1.24
C LEU A 214 -0.24 -9.30 0.55
N LEU A 215 0.98 -9.61 0.08
CA LEU A 215 1.83 -8.63 -0.61
C LEU A 215 1.21 -8.20 -1.95
N TYR A 216 0.68 -9.15 -2.74
CA TYR A 216 -0.01 -8.83 -4.00
C TYR A 216 -1.27 -7.99 -3.76
N GLU A 217 -2.10 -8.35 -2.79
CA GLU A 217 -3.33 -7.63 -2.46
C GLU A 217 -3.04 -6.23 -1.94
N SER A 218 -2.08 -6.07 -1.03
CA SER A 218 -1.70 -4.78 -0.48
C SER A 218 -1.08 -3.85 -1.53
N LEU A 219 -0.20 -4.35 -2.40
CA LEU A 219 0.38 -3.58 -3.49
C LEU A 219 -0.68 -3.16 -4.52
N ALA A 220 -1.67 -4.03 -4.81
CA ALA A 220 -2.78 -3.70 -5.68
C ALA A 220 -3.67 -2.61 -5.07
N ALA A 221 -3.96 -2.70 -3.77
CA ALA A 221 -4.72 -1.69 -3.04
C ALA A 221 -3.99 -0.34 -3.02
N GLU A 222 -2.67 -0.34 -2.76
CA GLU A 222 -1.83 0.86 -2.80
C GLU A 222 -1.87 1.54 -4.17
N ASN A 223 -1.68 0.78 -5.26
CA ASN A 223 -1.73 1.32 -6.62
C ASN A 223 -3.11 1.82 -7.01
N ARG A 224 -4.18 1.13 -6.61
CA ARG A 224 -5.57 1.57 -6.84
C ARG A 224 -5.88 2.87 -6.10
N GLN A 225 -5.46 2.97 -4.85
CA GLN A 225 -5.64 4.20 -4.07
C GLN A 225 -4.82 5.36 -4.63
N ARG A 226 -3.61 5.08 -5.09
CA ARG A 226 -2.76 6.06 -5.79
C ARG A 226 -3.42 6.53 -7.08
N LEU A 227 -3.97 5.62 -7.89
CA LEU A 227 -4.69 5.93 -9.11
C LEU A 227 -5.82 6.91 -8.84
N ALA A 228 -6.71 6.59 -7.90
CA ALA A 228 -7.82 7.46 -7.52
C ALA A 228 -7.36 8.83 -6.99
N HIS A 229 -6.34 8.84 -6.14
CA HIS A 229 -5.79 10.08 -5.60
C HIS A 229 -5.17 10.97 -6.68
N MET A 230 -4.47 10.39 -7.68
CA MET A 230 -3.90 11.12 -8.81
C MET A 230 -4.98 11.66 -9.74
N GLU A 231 -6.07 10.93 -9.98
CA GLU A 231 -7.21 11.41 -10.77
C GLU A 231 -7.81 12.67 -10.15
N HIS A 232 -8.19 12.60 -8.88
CA HIS A 232 -8.73 13.77 -8.18
C HIS A 232 -7.76 14.96 -8.12
N ALA A 233 -6.47 14.71 -8.01
CA ALA A 233 -5.48 15.78 -7.96
C ALA A 233 -5.25 16.41 -9.34
N LEU A 234 -5.29 15.62 -10.43
CA LEU A 234 -5.22 16.12 -11.80
C LEU A 234 -6.44 16.99 -12.14
N ASP A 235 -7.65 16.56 -11.79
CA ASP A 235 -8.88 17.34 -12.03
C ASP A 235 -8.79 18.75 -11.38
N ARG A 236 -8.36 18.82 -10.11
CA ARG A 236 -8.16 20.09 -9.41
C ARG A 236 -7.07 20.96 -10.03
N LEU A 237 -6.03 20.30 -10.54
CA LEU A 237 -4.90 20.99 -11.15
C LEU A 237 -5.30 21.57 -12.50
N ASP A 238 -6.10 20.86 -13.28
CA ASP A 238 -6.65 21.36 -14.54
C ASP A 238 -7.58 22.57 -14.34
N GLU A 239 -8.48 22.52 -13.33
CA GLU A 239 -9.27 23.69 -12.93
C GLU A 239 -8.39 24.89 -12.58
N THR A 240 -7.33 24.67 -11.80
CA THR A 240 -6.38 25.71 -11.42
C THR A 240 -5.66 26.28 -12.64
N LEU A 241 -5.23 25.45 -13.58
CA LEU A 241 -4.59 25.87 -14.83
C LEU A 241 -5.50 26.74 -15.68
N VAL A 242 -6.79 26.39 -15.80
CA VAL A 242 -7.79 27.20 -16.52
C VAL A 242 -7.91 28.59 -15.88
N HIS A 243 -8.05 28.66 -14.55
CA HIS A 243 -8.11 29.95 -13.84
C HIS A 243 -6.87 30.80 -14.04
N LEU A 244 -5.69 30.20 -14.04
CA LEU A 244 -4.43 30.90 -14.27
C LEU A 244 -4.33 31.46 -15.70
N VAL A 245 -4.83 30.73 -16.71
CA VAL A 245 -4.89 31.21 -18.10
C VAL A 245 -5.79 32.46 -18.21
N ILE A 246 -6.98 32.42 -17.62
CA ILE A 246 -7.90 33.56 -17.61
C ILE A 246 -7.26 34.77 -16.95
N LYS A 247 -6.67 34.59 -15.77
CA LYS A 247 -6.00 35.67 -15.03
C LYS A 247 -4.80 36.24 -15.79
N ARG A 248 -4.00 35.38 -16.42
CA ARG A 248 -2.88 35.79 -17.25
C ARG A 248 -3.31 36.65 -18.45
N ASN A 249 -4.40 36.24 -19.11
CA ASN A 249 -4.95 36.95 -20.26
C ASN A 249 -5.52 38.34 -19.83
N ALA A 250 -6.19 38.43 -18.69
CA ALA A 250 -6.68 39.68 -18.14
C ALA A 250 -5.53 40.67 -17.82
N LEU A 251 -4.50 40.19 -17.11
CA LEU A 251 -3.32 41.01 -16.81
C LEU A 251 -2.55 41.46 -18.07
N ARG A 252 -2.56 40.60 -19.10
CA ARG A 252 -1.94 41.00 -20.39
C ARG A 252 -2.73 42.09 -21.08
N GLN A 253 -4.08 42.04 -21.04
CA GLN A 253 -4.94 43.08 -21.58
C GLN A 253 -4.76 44.42 -20.82
N GLU A 254 -4.75 44.36 -19.49
CA GLU A 254 -4.51 45.50 -18.62
C GLU A 254 -3.18 46.21 -18.97
N LYS A 255 -2.11 45.41 -19.11
CA LYS A 255 -0.81 45.93 -19.49
C LYS A 255 -0.80 46.61 -20.88
N ILE A 256 -1.50 46.03 -21.86
CA ILE A 256 -1.63 46.63 -23.19
C ILE A 256 -2.38 47.96 -23.10
N VAL A 257 -3.43 48.05 -22.30
CA VAL A 257 -4.18 49.31 -22.10
C VAL A 257 -3.29 50.36 -21.45
N GLU A 258 -2.54 50.02 -20.38
CA GLU A 258 -1.58 50.94 -19.75
C GLU A 258 -0.52 51.44 -20.75
N GLU A 259 0.04 50.57 -21.59
CA GLU A 259 1.00 50.95 -22.63
C GLU A 259 0.39 51.90 -23.67
N ILE A 260 -0.85 51.71 -24.08
CA ILE A 260 -1.61 52.58 -25.00
C ILE A 260 -1.86 53.94 -24.34
N GLU A 261 -2.30 53.97 -23.07
CA GLU A 261 -2.52 55.23 -22.33
C GLU A 261 -1.27 56.06 -22.17
N VAL A 262 -0.13 55.44 -21.92
CA VAL A 262 1.16 56.12 -21.86
C VAL A 262 1.55 56.72 -23.21
N ILE A 263 1.31 56.01 -24.33
CA ILE A 263 1.59 56.52 -25.67
C ILE A 263 0.70 57.74 -26.00
N LEU A 264 -0.59 57.63 -25.75
CA LEU A 264 -1.56 58.72 -26.00
C LEU A 264 -1.25 59.95 -25.14
N SER A 265 -0.89 59.77 -23.88
CA SER A 265 -0.51 60.83 -22.97
C SER A 265 0.77 61.52 -23.43
N SER A 266 1.73 60.81 -23.98
CA SER A 266 2.98 61.36 -24.53
C SER A 266 2.75 62.15 -25.82
N GLU A 267 1.86 61.70 -26.71
CA GLU A 267 1.48 62.46 -27.91
C GLU A 267 0.78 63.78 -27.57
N GLN A 268 -0.18 63.77 -26.61
CA GLN A 268 -0.86 64.97 -26.13
C GLN A 268 0.08 65.96 -25.52
N ALA A 269 1.10 65.53 -24.75
CA ALA A 269 2.13 66.38 -24.18
C ALA A 269 3.02 67.05 -25.25
N MET A 270 3.31 66.34 -26.33
CA MET A 270 4.08 66.91 -27.47
C MET A 270 3.23 67.93 -28.29
N GLN A 271 1.95 67.75 -28.40
CA GLN A 271 1.04 68.68 -29.10
C GLN A 271 0.78 69.99 -28.32
N HIS A 272 0.89 70.06 -27.00
CA HIS A 272 0.69 71.22 -26.16
C HIS A 272 1.99 71.95 -25.80
N GLY A 273 3.16 71.45 -26.20
CA GLY A 273 4.47 72.01 -25.95
C GLY A 273 5.09 72.73 -27.18
N ALA A 274 4.38 72.82 -28.28
CA ALA A 274 4.69 73.56 -29.49
C ALA A 274 3.78 74.82 -29.63
#